data_364a4860926377e7248ce53a8cf40514
#
_entry.id   364a4860926377e7248ce53a8cf40514
#
_cell.length_a   1.000
_cell.length_b   1.000
_cell.length_c   1.000
_cell.angle_alpha   90.00
_cell.angle_beta   90.00
_cell.angle_gamma   90.00
#
_symmetry.space_group_name_H-M   'P 1'
#
loop_
_entity.id
_entity.type
_entity.pdbx_description
1 polymer ?
#
loop_
_entity_poly.entity_id
_entity_poly.type
_entity_poly.pdbx_seq_one_letter_code
_entity_poly.pdbx_strand_id
1 'polypeptide(L)'
;GANGSVRTGWQNIWGKWYYFDSDGVMQTGWQKIKGVWYYLGGSSDGAMKTGWQKINGKWYYLNANGVMQTYWYLENGKYYFLGANGSVRTGWQKIWGKYYHFDSDGVMQTGWQKIDGAWYYFGNEKNGAMQVGWQIVDHEYYYIVDSGVMQTYWRKIDGNYYFFGANGVRRTGWQKIWGKWYYLDENGVMQTGWQKIKGVWYYFGGASDGAMKTGWQTINGKTYYFDSEGAMATGTVTIGGTKYEFNSSGALKEETKNEGLYQITGTSSVTVSQMVKYYNTYSSIAYPSAALTKGGAADIETFCKIIKEEADAENMKADVVFIQAMLETGYLKFGGDVKISQFNFAGLGATGNGVAGNSFKDVRTGIRAQVQHLKAYANKEALKNTCVDVRFSYVTRGSAPYVEWLGIQENPNGGGWAASKNYGNDLLGLINKLKAI
;
A
#
# COMPACT_ATOMS: atom_id res chain seq x y z
N GLY A 1 54.43 -67.26 17.36
CA GLY A 1 54.63 -67.87 16.03
C GLY A 1 54.68 -69.39 16.09
N ALA A 2 54.73 -70.02 14.94
CA ALA A 2 54.78 -71.48 14.86
C ALA A 2 55.96 -72.07 15.60
N ASN A 3 56.98 -71.30 15.87
CA ASN A 3 58.16 -71.63 16.61
C ASN A 3 58.11 -71.32 18.12
N GLY A 4 56.91 -70.98 18.64
CA GLY A 4 56.72 -70.56 20.04
C GLY A 4 57.13 -69.14 20.40
N SER A 5 57.66 -68.34 19.45
CA SER A 5 58.07 -66.93 19.73
C SER A 5 56.85 -66.01 19.83
N VAL A 6 56.92 -65.03 20.78
CA VAL A 6 55.95 -64.02 20.91
C VAL A 6 56.04 -63.05 19.70
N ARG A 7 54.90 -62.77 19.06
CA ARG A 7 54.82 -61.83 17.95
C ARG A 7 54.40 -60.44 18.45
N THR A 8 55.06 -59.43 17.95
CA THR A 8 54.79 -58.02 18.32
C THR A 8 54.53 -57.19 17.05
N GLY A 9 53.94 -56.03 17.19
CA GLY A 9 53.65 -55.13 16.09
C GLY A 9 52.52 -55.67 15.19
N TRP A 10 52.50 -55.21 13.95
CA TRP A 10 51.50 -55.60 12.98
C TRP A 10 51.68 -57.07 12.49
N GLN A 11 50.63 -57.84 12.58
CA GLN A 11 50.62 -59.25 12.13
C GLN A 11 49.39 -59.42 11.22
N ASN A 12 49.60 -59.97 10.02
CA ASN A 12 48.54 -60.50 9.18
C ASN A 12 48.28 -61.95 9.55
N ILE A 13 47.04 -62.25 10.01
CA ILE A 13 46.61 -63.53 10.42
C ILE A 13 45.34 -63.91 9.64
N TRP A 14 45.41 -64.86 8.75
CA TRP A 14 44.30 -65.28 7.87
C TRP A 14 43.65 -64.12 7.11
N GLY A 15 44.48 -63.21 6.55
CA GLY A 15 44.03 -62.09 5.74
C GLY A 15 43.54 -60.91 6.56
N LYS A 16 43.52 -60.96 7.89
CA LYS A 16 43.18 -59.81 8.77
C LYS A 16 44.41 -59.25 9.48
N TRP A 17 44.51 -57.96 9.63
CA TRP A 17 45.60 -57.30 10.35
C TRP A 17 45.23 -57.10 11.82
N TYR A 18 46.19 -57.48 12.70
CA TYR A 18 46.15 -57.36 14.16
C TYR A 18 47.39 -56.61 14.62
N TYR A 19 47.32 -55.91 15.73
CA TYR A 19 48.45 -55.25 16.34
C TYR A 19 48.68 -55.80 17.75
N PHE A 20 49.90 -56.16 18.00
CA PHE A 20 50.34 -56.71 19.30
C PHE A 20 51.36 -55.71 19.92
N ASP A 21 51.26 -55.40 21.21
CA ASP A 21 52.22 -54.61 21.89
C ASP A 21 53.57 -55.27 22.09
N SER A 22 54.48 -54.64 22.85
CA SER A 22 55.83 -55.17 23.14
C SER A 22 55.81 -56.51 23.87
N ASP A 23 54.74 -56.77 24.64
CA ASP A 23 54.56 -57.95 25.42
C ASP A 23 53.82 -59.06 24.68
N GLY A 24 53.44 -58.75 23.44
CA GLY A 24 52.68 -59.67 22.55
C GLY A 24 51.20 -59.77 22.87
N VAL A 25 50.65 -58.78 23.59
CA VAL A 25 49.22 -58.68 23.90
C VAL A 25 48.48 -57.99 22.71
N MET A 26 47.43 -58.71 22.22
CA MET A 26 46.63 -58.18 21.15
C MET A 26 45.90 -56.85 21.56
N GLN A 27 46.10 -55.83 20.77
CA GLN A 27 45.47 -54.55 21.02
C GLN A 27 44.09 -54.50 20.38
N THR A 28 43.15 -53.79 21.04
CA THR A 28 41.76 -53.64 20.60
C THR A 28 41.29 -52.17 20.71
N GLY A 29 40.19 -51.85 20.07
CA GLY A 29 39.63 -50.49 20.10
C GLY A 29 40.51 -49.47 19.36
N TRP A 30 40.44 -48.21 19.79
CA TRP A 30 41.23 -47.13 19.20
C TRP A 30 42.70 -47.23 19.65
N GLN A 31 43.58 -47.29 18.67
CA GLN A 31 45.03 -47.33 18.92
C GLN A 31 45.78 -46.26 18.12
N LYS A 32 46.66 -45.52 18.76
CA LYS A 32 47.54 -44.56 18.07
C LYS A 32 48.91 -45.18 17.90
N ILE A 33 49.19 -45.64 16.68
CA ILE A 33 50.41 -46.37 16.37
C ILE A 33 51.29 -45.47 15.48
N LYS A 34 52.49 -45.14 15.96
CA LYS A 34 53.44 -44.23 15.26
C LYS A 34 52.76 -42.93 14.83
N GLY A 35 51.92 -42.36 15.72
CA GLY A 35 51.26 -41.06 15.49
C GLY A 35 49.96 -41.15 14.71
N VAL A 36 49.56 -42.28 14.17
CA VAL A 36 48.39 -42.51 13.31
C VAL A 36 47.34 -43.32 14.08
N TRP A 37 46.06 -42.96 13.93
CA TRP A 37 44.92 -43.62 14.57
C TRP A 37 44.38 -44.78 13.71
N TYR A 38 44.19 -45.93 14.38
CA TYR A 38 43.55 -47.14 13.85
C TYR A 38 42.42 -47.57 14.78
N TYR A 39 41.47 -48.30 14.26
CA TYR A 39 40.48 -49.00 15.09
C TYR A 39 40.60 -50.50 14.91
N LEU A 40 40.93 -51.16 16.00
CA LEU A 40 41.23 -52.60 16.04
C LEU A 40 40.06 -53.37 16.67
N GLY A 41 38.89 -53.31 16.05
CA GLY A 41 37.70 -54.00 16.52
C GLY A 41 37.45 -53.95 18.03
N GLY A 42 36.46 -54.68 18.50
CA GLY A 42 36.19 -54.82 19.95
C GLY A 42 37.04 -55.90 20.60
N SER A 43 36.89 -56.07 21.94
CA SER A 43 37.70 -56.99 22.74
C SER A 43 37.69 -58.43 22.29
N SER A 44 36.69 -58.88 21.55
CA SER A 44 36.57 -60.24 21.00
C SER A 44 37.07 -60.41 19.57
N ASP A 45 37.38 -59.28 18.85
CA ASP A 45 37.75 -59.35 17.42
C ASP A 45 39.21 -58.93 17.18
N GLY A 46 39.65 -57.77 17.70
CA GLY A 46 41.00 -57.22 17.55
C GLY A 46 41.45 -56.92 16.12
N ALA A 47 40.66 -57.27 15.11
CA ALA A 47 41.01 -57.05 13.72
C ALA A 47 40.92 -55.57 13.30
N MET A 48 41.93 -55.10 12.58
CA MET A 48 41.97 -53.72 12.01
C MET A 48 40.74 -53.53 11.11
N LYS A 49 40.03 -52.45 11.37
CA LYS A 49 38.85 -52.01 10.57
C LYS A 49 39.25 -51.08 9.44
N THR A 50 38.48 -51.15 8.35
CA THR A 50 38.59 -50.27 7.17
C THR A 50 37.21 -49.85 6.74
N GLY A 51 37.12 -48.78 5.92
CA GLY A 51 35.86 -48.20 5.46
C GLY A 51 35.08 -47.49 6.58
N TRP A 52 33.81 -47.32 6.37
CA TRP A 52 32.92 -46.66 7.33
C TRP A 52 32.67 -47.52 8.56
N GLN A 53 32.91 -46.99 9.71
CA GLN A 53 32.72 -47.66 11.01
C GLN A 53 31.88 -46.77 11.95
N LYS A 54 30.81 -47.32 12.52
CA LYS A 54 30.03 -46.67 13.58
C LYS A 54 30.53 -47.13 14.93
N ILE A 55 31.19 -46.20 15.64
CA ILE A 55 31.86 -46.54 16.93
C ILE A 55 31.27 -45.60 17.99
N ASN A 56 30.67 -46.15 19.05
CA ASN A 56 30.01 -45.38 20.12
C ASN A 56 29.04 -44.33 19.58
N GLY A 57 28.20 -44.72 18.60
CA GLY A 57 27.17 -43.88 17.98
C GLY A 57 27.67 -42.86 16.95
N LYS A 58 29.00 -42.71 16.75
CA LYS A 58 29.59 -41.79 15.78
C LYS A 58 30.21 -42.55 14.61
N TRP A 59 30.07 -41.94 13.40
CA TRP A 59 30.69 -42.47 12.20
C TRP A 59 32.12 -41.97 12.03
N TYR A 60 32.99 -42.89 11.57
CA TYR A 60 34.39 -42.65 11.23
C TYR A 60 34.69 -43.33 9.90
N TYR A 61 35.67 -42.84 9.17
CA TYR A 61 36.17 -43.48 7.98
C TYR A 61 37.64 -43.86 8.17
N LEU A 62 37.94 -45.15 7.91
CA LEU A 62 39.28 -45.71 7.95
C LEU A 62 39.65 -46.13 6.52
N ASN A 63 40.76 -45.63 5.97
CA ASN A 63 41.14 -45.94 4.58
C ASN A 63 41.52 -47.46 4.44
N ALA A 64 41.87 -47.88 3.23
CA ALA A 64 42.23 -49.28 2.97
C ALA A 64 43.41 -49.81 3.82
N ASN A 65 44.26 -48.91 4.33
CA ASN A 65 45.35 -49.20 5.25
C ASN A 65 44.93 -49.11 6.73
N GLY A 66 43.63 -48.95 7.02
CA GLY A 66 43.12 -48.82 8.38
C GLY A 66 43.32 -47.47 9.03
N VAL A 67 43.89 -46.51 8.32
CA VAL A 67 44.19 -45.16 8.84
C VAL A 67 42.94 -44.30 8.93
N MET A 68 42.65 -43.80 10.14
CA MET A 68 41.52 -42.91 10.37
C MET A 68 41.70 -41.61 9.57
N GLN A 69 40.68 -41.26 8.78
CA GLN A 69 40.65 -40.01 8.02
C GLN A 69 40.11 -38.86 8.86
N THR A 70 40.55 -37.66 8.54
CA THR A 70 40.16 -36.40 9.20
C THR A 70 39.93 -35.34 8.17
N TYR A 71 39.15 -34.31 8.53
CA TYR A 71 38.82 -33.16 7.68
C TYR A 71 37.98 -33.56 6.44
N TRP A 72 38.22 -32.92 5.29
CA TRP A 72 37.43 -33.17 4.09
C TRP A 72 37.71 -34.56 3.50
N TYR A 73 36.63 -35.28 3.27
CA TYR A 73 36.67 -36.58 2.64
C TYR A 73 35.63 -36.68 1.52
N LEU A 74 36.06 -37.16 0.36
CA LEU A 74 35.21 -37.36 -0.82
C LEU A 74 35.07 -38.84 -1.11
N GLU A 75 33.83 -39.35 -1.18
CA GLU A 75 33.53 -40.67 -1.60
C GLU A 75 32.27 -40.74 -2.47
N ASN A 76 32.35 -41.39 -3.59
CA ASN A 76 31.23 -41.55 -4.55
C ASN A 76 30.54 -40.22 -4.89
N GLY A 77 31.30 -39.13 -5.07
CA GLY A 77 30.80 -37.79 -5.37
C GLY A 77 30.20 -37.05 -4.19
N LYS A 78 30.20 -37.61 -3.01
CA LYS A 78 29.68 -37.00 -1.78
C LYS A 78 30.82 -36.49 -0.89
N TYR A 79 30.73 -35.26 -0.44
CA TYR A 79 31.69 -34.69 0.50
C TYR A 79 31.21 -34.83 1.93
N TYR A 80 32.14 -35.22 2.79
CA TYR A 80 31.99 -35.33 4.24
C TYR A 80 33.02 -34.46 4.94
N PHE A 81 32.73 -34.03 6.14
CA PHE A 81 33.73 -33.42 7.01
C PHE A 81 33.90 -34.24 8.27
N LEU A 82 35.10 -34.77 8.40
CA LEU A 82 35.53 -35.54 9.56
C LEU A 82 36.29 -34.62 10.49
N GLY A 83 35.79 -34.36 11.70
CA GLY A 83 36.48 -33.52 12.64
C GLY A 83 37.94 -33.94 12.88
N ALA A 84 38.72 -33.11 13.58
CA ALA A 84 40.10 -33.45 13.94
C ALA A 84 40.20 -34.79 14.74
N ASN A 85 39.11 -35.19 15.39
CA ASN A 85 38.97 -36.45 16.09
C ASN A 85 38.46 -37.61 15.16
N GLY A 86 38.35 -37.36 13.86
CA GLY A 86 37.90 -38.34 12.85
C GLY A 86 36.39 -38.57 12.78
N SER A 87 35.59 -38.01 13.68
CA SER A 87 34.15 -38.23 13.64
C SER A 87 33.45 -37.38 12.57
N VAL A 88 32.50 -37.99 11.85
CA VAL A 88 31.64 -37.27 10.88
C VAL A 88 30.89 -36.13 11.55
N ARG A 89 30.83 -35.00 10.88
CA ARG A 89 30.05 -33.84 11.28
C ARG A 89 28.72 -33.82 10.55
N THR A 90 27.67 -33.39 11.25
CA THR A 90 26.30 -33.21 10.74
C THR A 90 25.79 -31.83 11.09
N GLY A 91 24.73 -31.38 10.45
CA GLY A 91 24.13 -30.06 10.67
C GLY A 91 25.05 -28.90 10.30
N TRP A 92 24.86 -27.77 10.93
CA TRP A 92 25.66 -26.57 10.69
C TRP A 92 27.09 -26.69 11.21
N GLN A 93 28.06 -26.42 10.35
CA GLN A 93 29.47 -26.40 10.68
C GLN A 93 30.14 -25.15 10.16
N LYS A 94 30.94 -24.48 11.01
CA LYS A 94 31.83 -23.40 10.57
C LYS A 94 33.24 -24.00 10.39
N ILE A 95 33.68 -24.06 9.14
CA ILE A 95 34.93 -24.70 8.73
C ILE A 95 35.79 -23.63 8.04
N TRP A 96 36.93 -23.29 8.64
CA TRP A 96 37.87 -22.27 8.13
C TRP A 96 37.20 -20.96 7.76
N GLY A 97 36.28 -20.49 8.63
CA GLY A 97 35.57 -19.21 8.48
C GLY A 97 34.30 -19.26 7.63
N LYS A 98 34.06 -20.33 6.86
CA LYS A 98 32.85 -20.50 6.04
C LYS A 98 31.84 -21.42 6.71
N TYR A 99 30.56 -21.19 6.48
CA TYR A 99 29.49 -22.06 6.98
C TYR A 99 29.11 -23.10 5.93
N TYR A 100 28.89 -24.31 6.41
CA TYR A 100 28.43 -25.48 5.65
C TYR A 100 27.28 -26.15 6.40
N HIS A 101 26.46 -26.86 5.68
CA HIS A 101 25.45 -27.72 6.29
C HIS A 101 25.61 -29.14 5.77
N PHE A 102 25.54 -30.10 6.69
CA PHE A 102 25.61 -31.52 6.42
C PHE A 102 24.29 -32.15 6.84
N ASP A 103 23.78 -33.09 6.06
CA ASP A 103 22.60 -33.86 6.43
C ASP A 103 22.83 -34.79 7.61
N SER A 104 21.81 -35.59 7.98
CA SER A 104 21.90 -36.58 9.07
C SER A 104 22.92 -37.66 8.83
N ASP A 105 23.24 -37.95 7.56
CA ASP A 105 24.23 -38.95 7.15
C ASP A 105 25.63 -38.33 7.04
N GLY A 106 25.76 -37.02 7.27
CA GLY A 106 27.02 -36.27 7.17
C GLY A 106 27.41 -35.86 5.76
N VAL A 107 26.50 -35.95 4.79
CA VAL A 107 26.75 -35.49 3.42
C VAL A 107 26.61 -33.99 3.33
N MET A 108 27.61 -33.32 2.77
CA MET A 108 27.61 -31.87 2.54
C MET A 108 26.45 -31.49 1.62
N GLN A 109 25.64 -30.53 2.07
CA GLN A 109 24.55 -29.98 1.28
C GLN A 109 25.07 -28.93 0.30
N THR A 110 24.46 -28.86 -0.90
CA THR A 110 24.81 -27.92 -1.97
C THR A 110 23.52 -27.36 -2.61
N GLY A 111 23.64 -26.27 -3.35
CA GLY A 111 22.49 -25.62 -3.99
C GLY A 111 21.50 -25.03 -2.97
N TRP A 112 20.24 -24.92 -3.37
CA TRP A 112 19.18 -24.43 -2.50
C TRP A 112 18.75 -25.49 -1.47
N GLN A 113 18.77 -25.09 -0.20
CA GLN A 113 18.33 -25.93 0.92
C GLN A 113 17.36 -25.15 1.82
N LYS A 114 16.27 -25.80 2.21
CA LYS A 114 15.33 -25.25 3.19
C LYS A 114 15.61 -25.89 4.56
N ILE A 115 16.13 -25.08 5.47
CA ILE A 115 16.53 -25.52 6.81
C ILE A 115 15.74 -24.69 7.84
N ASP A 116 15.03 -25.33 8.74
CA ASP A 116 14.21 -24.71 9.78
C ASP A 116 13.25 -23.64 9.23
N GLY A 117 12.67 -23.91 8.04
CA GLY A 117 11.69 -23.01 7.38
C GLY A 117 12.31 -21.90 6.53
N ALA A 118 13.61 -21.63 6.62
CA ALA A 118 14.32 -20.61 5.84
C ALA A 118 15.09 -21.23 4.66
N TRP A 119 15.21 -20.49 3.56
CA TRP A 119 15.99 -20.90 2.41
C TRP A 119 17.41 -20.37 2.50
N TYR A 120 18.37 -21.25 2.21
CA TYR A 120 19.81 -21.00 2.11
C TYR A 120 20.33 -21.47 0.77
N TYR A 121 21.40 -20.86 0.30
CA TYR A 121 22.10 -21.30 -0.90
C TYR A 121 23.55 -21.68 -0.58
N PHE A 122 23.85 -22.95 -0.84
CA PHE A 122 25.18 -23.54 -0.61
C PHE A 122 25.85 -23.78 -1.95
N GLY A 123 26.48 -22.82 -2.52
CA GLY A 123 27.27 -22.93 -3.75
C GLY A 123 26.97 -24.14 -4.65
N ASN A 124 27.93 -24.49 -5.48
CA ASN A 124 27.85 -25.66 -6.34
C ASN A 124 28.39 -26.92 -5.67
N GLU A 125 28.29 -28.07 -6.36
CA GLU A 125 28.70 -29.38 -5.88
C GLU A 125 30.13 -29.46 -5.32
N LYS A 126 31.05 -28.58 -5.75
CA LYS A 126 32.44 -28.56 -5.31
C LYS A 126 32.71 -27.58 -4.16
N ASN A 127 31.84 -26.58 -3.98
CA ASN A 127 32.09 -25.54 -3.00
C ASN A 127 31.31 -25.76 -1.68
N GLY A 128 29.99 -26.04 -1.74
CA GLY A 128 29.14 -26.31 -0.58
C GLY A 128 29.12 -25.25 0.52
N ALA A 129 29.86 -24.16 0.38
CA ALA A 129 29.86 -23.08 1.36
C ALA A 129 28.58 -22.26 1.24
N MET A 130 27.98 -21.88 2.38
CA MET A 130 26.86 -20.95 2.43
C MET A 130 27.20 -19.63 1.74
N GLN A 131 26.37 -19.20 0.80
CA GLN A 131 26.54 -17.96 0.07
C GLN A 131 25.78 -16.82 0.77
N VAL A 132 26.27 -15.58 0.60
CA VAL A 132 25.65 -14.35 1.11
C VAL A 132 25.74 -13.25 0.05
N GLY A 133 24.95 -12.18 0.23
CA GLY A 133 24.88 -11.08 -0.73
C GLY A 133 24.05 -11.43 -1.97
N TRP A 134 24.33 -10.72 -3.06
CA TRP A 134 23.69 -10.97 -4.35
C TRP A 134 24.18 -12.28 -4.97
N GLN A 135 23.23 -13.12 -5.37
CA GLN A 135 23.50 -14.39 -6.05
C GLN A 135 22.75 -14.43 -7.38
N ILE A 136 23.39 -15.00 -8.39
CA ILE A 136 22.76 -15.33 -9.68
C ILE A 136 22.71 -16.85 -9.76
N VAL A 137 21.50 -17.41 -9.81
CA VAL A 137 21.27 -18.84 -9.92
C VAL A 137 20.26 -19.05 -11.03
N ASP A 138 20.59 -19.86 -12.03
CA ASP A 138 19.75 -20.14 -13.21
C ASP A 138 19.25 -18.86 -13.91
N HIS A 139 20.13 -17.85 -14.07
CA HIS A 139 19.86 -16.52 -14.65
C HIS A 139 18.94 -15.61 -13.84
N GLU A 140 18.54 -16.04 -12.63
CA GLU A 140 17.69 -15.25 -11.72
C GLU A 140 18.51 -14.66 -10.58
N TYR A 141 18.13 -13.47 -10.12
CA TYR A 141 18.80 -12.74 -9.05
C TYR A 141 18.12 -12.96 -7.71
N TYR A 142 18.93 -13.26 -6.70
CA TYR A 142 18.52 -13.45 -5.31
C TYR A 142 19.37 -12.59 -4.40
N TYR A 143 18.86 -12.26 -3.23
CA TYR A 143 19.65 -11.63 -2.18
C TYR A 143 19.58 -12.43 -0.89
N ILE A 144 20.75 -12.72 -0.34
CA ILE A 144 20.93 -13.52 0.85
C ILE A 144 21.66 -12.68 1.88
N VAL A 145 21.05 -12.46 3.05
CA VAL A 145 21.67 -11.67 4.12
C VAL A 145 22.83 -12.43 4.79
N ASP A 146 23.63 -11.75 5.60
CA ASP A 146 24.80 -12.33 6.26
C ASP A 146 24.52 -13.57 7.11
N SER A 147 23.28 -13.71 7.60
CA SER A 147 22.83 -14.93 8.28
C SER A 147 22.62 -16.12 7.35
N GLY A 148 22.75 -15.93 6.04
CA GLY A 148 22.51 -16.95 5.00
C GLY A 148 21.06 -17.06 4.55
N VAL A 149 20.13 -16.28 5.11
CA VAL A 149 18.70 -16.40 4.78
C VAL A 149 18.37 -15.63 3.50
N MET A 150 17.78 -16.32 2.53
CA MET A 150 17.25 -15.73 1.29
C MET A 150 16.14 -14.74 1.59
N GLN A 151 16.19 -13.58 0.95
CA GLN A 151 15.20 -12.52 1.14
C GLN A 151 14.02 -12.64 0.18
N THR A 152 12.85 -12.23 0.67
CA THR A 152 11.58 -12.19 -0.07
C THR A 152 10.88 -10.85 0.17
N TYR A 153 9.97 -10.49 -0.71
CA TYR A 153 9.19 -9.25 -0.66
C TYR A 153 10.06 -7.98 -0.65
N TRP A 154 9.60 -6.89 -0.08
CA TRP A 154 10.33 -5.63 -0.04
C TRP A 154 11.57 -5.69 0.83
N ARG A 155 12.71 -5.27 0.27
CA ARG A 155 13.98 -5.14 1.00
C ARG A 155 14.69 -3.85 0.59
N LYS A 156 15.26 -3.19 1.57
CA LYS A 156 16.17 -2.06 1.35
C LYS A 156 17.61 -2.58 1.43
N ILE A 157 18.35 -2.45 0.33
CA ILE A 157 19.73 -2.93 0.18
C ILE A 157 20.55 -1.77 -0.36
N ASP A 158 21.59 -1.36 0.32
CA ASP A 158 22.48 -0.26 -0.05
C ASP A 158 21.73 1.03 -0.43
N GLY A 159 20.69 1.37 0.35
CA GLY A 159 19.89 2.57 0.17
C GLY A 159 18.72 2.44 -0.82
N ASN A 160 18.71 1.44 -1.70
CA ASN A 160 17.69 1.19 -2.72
C ASN A 160 16.64 0.16 -2.25
N TYR A 161 15.42 0.30 -2.71
CA TYR A 161 14.37 -0.69 -2.48
C TYR A 161 14.26 -1.66 -3.65
N TYR A 162 14.17 -2.94 -3.30
CA TYR A 162 13.98 -4.06 -4.22
C TYR A 162 12.75 -4.87 -3.80
N PHE A 163 12.13 -5.51 -4.76
CA PHE A 163 11.05 -6.46 -4.48
C PHE A 163 11.42 -7.85 -4.99
N PHE A 164 11.34 -8.82 -4.10
CA PHE A 164 11.55 -10.23 -4.40
C PHE A 164 10.21 -10.96 -4.34
N GLY A 165 9.99 -11.88 -5.25
CA GLY A 165 8.82 -12.76 -5.17
C GLY A 165 8.86 -13.65 -3.92
N ALA A 166 7.78 -14.38 -3.66
CA ALA A 166 7.75 -15.39 -2.58
C ALA A 166 8.80 -16.50 -2.78
N ASN A 167 9.24 -16.71 -4.02
CA ASN A 167 10.31 -17.61 -4.40
C ASN A 167 11.72 -17.01 -4.29
N GLY A 168 11.83 -15.78 -3.78
CA GLY A 168 13.11 -15.06 -3.63
C GLY A 168 13.67 -14.41 -4.89
N VAL A 169 13.03 -14.58 -6.06
CA VAL A 169 13.51 -13.99 -7.32
C VAL A 169 13.25 -12.48 -7.32
N ARG A 170 14.29 -11.69 -7.62
CA ARG A 170 14.20 -10.25 -7.81
C ARG A 170 13.25 -9.91 -8.96
N ARG A 171 12.35 -8.97 -8.73
CA ARG A 171 11.40 -8.49 -9.74
C ARG A 171 11.93 -7.24 -10.44
N THR A 172 11.50 -7.07 -11.70
CA THR A 172 11.80 -5.89 -12.54
C THR A 172 10.54 -5.46 -13.29
N GLY A 173 10.53 -4.27 -13.86
CA GLY A 173 9.41 -3.72 -14.61
C GLY A 173 8.21 -3.38 -13.74
N TRP A 174 7.03 -3.36 -14.36
CA TRP A 174 5.78 -3.07 -13.67
C TRP A 174 5.36 -4.21 -12.74
N GLN A 175 5.11 -3.88 -11.48
CA GLN A 175 4.66 -4.82 -10.46
C GLN A 175 3.44 -4.28 -9.71
N LYS A 176 2.37 -5.07 -9.65
CA LYS A 176 1.22 -4.79 -8.78
C LYS A 176 1.39 -5.52 -7.47
N ILE A 177 1.72 -4.76 -6.41
CA ILE A 177 2.06 -5.31 -5.10
C ILE A 177 1.05 -4.79 -4.08
N TRP A 178 0.30 -5.67 -3.44
CA TRP A 178 -0.75 -5.35 -2.46
C TRP A 178 -1.72 -4.25 -2.95
N GLY A 179 -2.15 -4.38 -4.22
CA GLY A 179 -3.12 -3.48 -4.85
C GLY A 179 -2.55 -2.19 -5.43
N LYS A 180 -1.29 -1.83 -5.17
CA LYS A 180 -0.62 -0.65 -5.72
C LYS A 180 0.35 -1.02 -6.83
N TRP A 181 0.50 -0.13 -7.83
CA TRP A 181 1.47 -0.30 -8.90
C TRP A 181 2.81 0.35 -8.53
N TYR A 182 3.89 -0.35 -8.87
CA TYR A 182 5.28 0.08 -8.74
C TYR A 182 6.03 -0.19 -10.04
N TYR A 183 7.09 0.55 -10.27
CA TYR A 183 8.01 0.27 -11.36
C TYR A 183 9.42 0.03 -10.80
N LEU A 184 9.97 -1.10 -11.15
CA LEU A 184 11.34 -1.51 -10.80
C LEU A 184 12.17 -1.49 -12.08
N ASP A 185 13.30 -0.80 -12.10
CA ASP A 185 14.15 -0.75 -13.28
C ASP A 185 14.75 -2.13 -13.66
N GLU A 186 15.59 -2.18 -14.67
CA GLU A 186 16.26 -3.41 -15.12
C GLU A 186 17.15 -4.04 -14.03
N ASN A 187 17.66 -3.21 -13.12
CA ASN A 187 18.43 -3.64 -11.97
C ASN A 187 17.54 -4.03 -10.77
N GLY A 188 16.22 -3.93 -10.91
CA GLY A 188 15.25 -4.21 -9.86
C GLY A 188 15.10 -3.10 -8.83
N VAL A 189 15.67 -1.92 -9.04
CA VAL A 189 15.56 -0.78 -8.13
C VAL A 189 14.19 -0.12 -8.29
N MET A 190 13.48 0.07 -7.17
CA MET A 190 12.19 0.76 -7.15
C MET A 190 12.35 2.21 -7.60
N GLN A 191 11.59 2.60 -8.61
CA GLN A 191 11.59 3.95 -9.14
C GLN A 191 10.65 4.85 -8.35
N THR A 192 11.04 6.13 -8.19
CA THR A 192 10.30 7.16 -7.46
C THR A 192 10.28 8.46 -8.23
N GLY A 193 9.37 9.38 -7.88
CA GLY A 193 9.25 10.65 -8.57
C GLY A 193 8.80 10.51 -10.02
N TRP A 194 9.27 11.41 -10.88
CA TRP A 194 8.94 11.42 -12.30
C TRP A 194 9.71 10.35 -13.07
N GLN A 195 8.98 9.52 -13.83
CA GLN A 195 9.56 8.50 -14.69
C GLN A 195 8.91 8.51 -16.08
N LYS A 196 9.72 8.45 -17.12
CA LYS A 196 9.26 8.29 -18.50
C LYS A 196 9.47 6.85 -18.96
N ILE A 197 8.39 6.07 -19.02
CA ILE A 197 8.44 4.66 -19.35
C ILE A 197 7.78 4.44 -20.70
N LYS A 198 8.53 3.92 -21.68
CA LYS A 198 8.07 3.72 -23.07
C LYS A 198 7.39 4.96 -23.67
N GLY A 199 7.94 6.16 -23.38
CA GLY A 199 7.44 7.43 -23.94
C GLY A 199 6.34 8.11 -23.10
N VAL A 200 5.72 7.43 -22.14
CA VAL A 200 4.66 7.95 -21.28
C VAL A 200 5.25 8.39 -19.94
N TRP A 201 4.80 9.55 -19.44
CA TRP A 201 5.20 10.05 -18.12
C TRP A 201 4.29 9.51 -17.02
N TYR A 202 4.91 9.07 -15.95
CA TYR A 202 4.30 8.62 -14.70
C TYR A 202 4.90 9.37 -13.52
N TYR A 203 4.18 9.41 -12.42
CA TYR A 203 4.71 9.90 -11.15
C TYR A 203 4.54 8.85 -10.06
N PHE A 204 5.62 8.55 -9.39
CA PHE A 204 5.67 7.62 -8.28
C PHE A 204 5.86 8.38 -6.97
N GLY A 205 5.38 7.84 -5.86
CA GLY A 205 5.57 8.45 -4.55
C GLY A 205 7.03 8.65 -4.18
N GLY A 206 7.26 9.32 -3.06
CA GLY A 206 8.61 9.58 -2.56
C GLY A 206 9.35 8.29 -2.15
N ALA A 207 10.60 8.44 -1.71
CA ALA A 207 11.56 7.36 -1.49
C ALA A 207 11.07 6.19 -0.61
N SER A 208 10.09 6.41 0.26
CA SER A 208 9.52 5.37 1.12
C SER A 208 8.18 4.80 0.62
N ASP A 209 7.53 5.45 -0.36
CA ASP A 209 6.22 5.02 -0.88
C ASP A 209 6.36 4.33 -2.25
N GLY A 210 7.03 4.95 -3.23
CA GLY A 210 7.28 4.40 -4.57
C GLY A 210 6.03 3.99 -5.36
N ALA A 211 4.83 4.15 -4.82
CA ALA A 211 3.59 3.76 -5.49
C ALA A 211 3.22 4.75 -6.60
N MET A 212 2.80 4.23 -7.76
CA MET A 212 2.29 5.02 -8.88
C MET A 212 1.11 5.88 -8.44
N LYS A 213 1.12 7.14 -8.81
CA LYS A 213 0.05 8.10 -8.53
C LYS A 213 -0.93 8.16 -9.69
N THR A 214 -2.21 8.34 -9.33
CA THR A 214 -3.34 8.53 -10.26
C THR A 214 -4.17 9.72 -9.80
N GLY A 215 -5.05 10.23 -10.66
CA GLY A 215 -5.89 11.38 -10.39
C GLY A 215 -5.10 12.70 -10.30
N TRP A 216 -5.66 13.67 -9.62
CA TRP A 216 -5.05 14.98 -9.43
C TRP A 216 -3.89 14.93 -8.44
N GLN A 217 -2.74 15.51 -8.82
CA GLN A 217 -1.55 15.59 -7.99
C GLN A 217 -0.96 17.00 -8.05
N THR A 218 -0.61 17.58 -6.91
CA THR A 218 0.17 18.83 -6.84
C THR A 218 1.63 18.47 -6.54
N ILE A 219 2.51 18.75 -7.49
CA ILE A 219 3.93 18.40 -7.44
C ILE A 219 4.74 19.66 -7.65
N ASN A 220 5.54 20.07 -6.67
CA ASN A 220 6.35 21.29 -6.69
C ASN A 220 5.51 22.55 -7.07
N GLY A 221 4.31 22.68 -6.49
CA GLY A 221 3.42 23.83 -6.69
C GLY A 221 2.68 23.85 -8.04
N LYS A 222 2.84 22.82 -8.89
CA LYS A 222 2.09 22.69 -10.14
C LYS A 222 1.12 21.52 -10.06
N THR A 223 -0.03 21.69 -10.69
CA THR A 223 -1.10 20.67 -10.70
C THR A 223 -0.99 19.82 -11.97
N TYR A 224 -1.09 18.50 -11.79
CA TYR A 224 -1.05 17.48 -12.84
C TYR A 224 -2.24 16.54 -12.68
N TYR A 225 -2.60 15.87 -13.75
CA TYR A 225 -3.58 14.79 -13.73
C TYR A 225 -2.98 13.52 -14.34
N PHE A 226 -3.19 12.41 -13.66
CA PHE A 226 -2.82 11.08 -14.13
C PHE A 226 -4.09 10.25 -14.27
N ASP A 227 -4.26 9.55 -15.38
CA ASP A 227 -5.42 8.70 -15.58
C ASP A 227 -5.41 7.47 -14.64
N SER A 228 -6.37 6.56 -14.79
CA SER A 228 -6.47 5.35 -13.99
C SER A 228 -5.29 4.39 -14.18
N GLU A 229 -4.59 4.50 -15.30
CA GLU A 229 -3.38 3.71 -15.63
C GLU A 229 -2.09 4.43 -15.24
N GLY A 230 -2.21 5.64 -14.65
CA GLY A 230 -1.10 6.46 -14.19
C GLY A 230 -0.44 7.30 -15.27
N ALA A 231 -0.96 7.33 -16.48
CA ALA A 231 -0.40 8.14 -17.55
C ALA A 231 -0.71 9.63 -17.34
N MET A 232 0.33 10.48 -17.46
CA MET A 232 0.20 11.93 -17.30
C MET A 232 -0.59 12.54 -18.43
N ALA A 233 -1.60 13.35 -18.12
CA ALA A 233 -2.38 14.12 -19.07
C ALA A 233 -1.55 15.25 -19.70
N THR A 234 -1.73 15.48 -21.01
CA THR A 234 -1.19 16.61 -21.76
C THR A 234 -2.24 17.10 -22.78
N GLY A 235 -2.16 18.38 -23.19
CA GLY A 235 -3.17 18.95 -24.09
C GLY A 235 -4.53 19.11 -23.43
N THR A 236 -5.60 19.04 -24.20
CA THR A 236 -6.98 19.19 -23.71
C THR A 236 -7.56 17.85 -23.31
N VAL A 237 -7.94 17.67 -22.05
CA VAL A 237 -8.51 16.41 -21.51
C VAL A 237 -9.81 16.73 -20.79
N THR A 238 -10.83 15.88 -20.99
CA THR A 238 -12.12 16.00 -20.26
C THR A 238 -12.06 15.08 -19.04
N ILE A 239 -12.19 15.66 -17.85
CA ILE A 239 -12.14 14.95 -16.57
C ILE A 239 -13.43 15.27 -15.81
N GLY A 240 -14.23 14.24 -15.51
CA GLY A 240 -15.51 14.44 -14.83
C GLY A 240 -16.48 15.37 -15.56
N GLY A 241 -16.43 15.41 -16.89
CA GLY A 241 -17.27 16.30 -17.72
C GLY A 241 -16.69 17.71 -17.96
N THR A 242 -15.62 18.09 -17.26
CA THR A 242 -14.96 19.40 -17.41
C THR A 242 -13.71 19.28 -18.27
N LYS A 243 -13.53 20.23 -19.20
CA LYS A 243 -12.34 20.32 -20.04
C LYS A 243 -11.21 21.05 -19.30
N TYR A 244 -10.07 20.42 -19.24
CA TYR A 244 -8.84 21.00 -18.68
C TYR A 244 -7.77 21.07 -19.75
N GLU A 245 -6.93 22.08 -19.72
CA GLU A 245 -5.82 22.23 -20.65
C GLU A 245 -4.48 22.07 -19.90
N PHE A 246 -3.70 21.11 -20.31
CA PHE A 246 -2.36 20.86 -19.79
C PHE A 246 -1.31 21.25 -20.84
N ASN A 247 -0.21 21.81 -20.40
CA ASN A 247 0.92 22.10 -21.29
C ASN A 247 1.68 20.81 -21.69
N SER A 248 2.68 20.96 -22.54
CA SER A 248 3.50 19.80 -22.99
C SER A 248 4.30 19.13 -21.88
N SER A 249 4.52 19.80 -20.74
CA SER A 249 5.13 19.20 -19.56
C SER A 249 4.11 18.58 -18.60
N GLY A 250 2.82 18.55 -18.95
CA GLY A 250 1.74 17.98 -18.16
C GLY A 250 1.20 18.89 -17.04
N ALA A 251 1.77 20.07 -16.85
CA ALA A 251 1.24 21.01 -15.86
C ALA A 251 -0.06 21.66 -16.39
N LEU A 252 -1.06 21.74 -15.51
CA LEU A 252 -2.29 22.48 -15.80
C LEU A 252 -1.93 23.92 -16.18
N LYS A 253 -2.39 24.40 -17.35
CA LYS A 253 -2.11 25.74 -17.91
C LYS A 253 -2.99 26.67 -17.17
N GLU A 254 -3.37 27.05 -16.26
CA GLU A 254 -4.46 27.72 -15.56
C GLU A 254 -5.74 26.87 -15.62
N GLU A 255 -6.51 26.88 -14.54
CA GLU A 255 -7.90 26.49 -14.67
C GLU A 255 -8.43 27.29 -15.86
N THR A 256 -8.64 26.65 -17.04
CA THR A 256 -9.61 27.20 -17.94
C THR A 256 -10.80 27.46 -17.02
N LYS A 257 -11.09 28.74 -16.73
CA LYS A 257 -12.30 29.13 -16.03
C LYS A 257 -13.32 28.14 -16.48
N ASN A 258 -14.02 27.50 -15.57
CA ASN A 258 -15.16 26.64 -15.90
C ASN A 258 -16.15 27.56 -16.66
N GLU A 259 -15.81 27.89 -17.90
CA GLU A 259 -16.59 28.75 -18.76
C GLU A 259 -17.89 28.00 -18.97
N GLY A 260 -18.90 28.49 -18.28
CA GLY A 260 -20.21 27.92 -18.27
C GLY A 260 -20.73 27.41 -16.94
N LEU A 261 -19.88 27.08 -15.94
CA LEU A 261 -20.37 26.68 -14.62
C LEU A 261 -20.74 27.91 -13.76
N TYR A 262 -21.87 27.77 -13.05
CA TYR A 262 -22.40 28.87 -12.26
C TYR A 262 -21.88 28.86 -10.83
N GLN A 263 -20.93 29.75 -10.49
CA GLN A 263 -20.40 29.86 -9.14
C GLN A 263 -21.51 30.20 -8.13
N ILE A 264 -21.47 29.54 -6.97
CA ILE A 264 -22.38 29.79 -5.84
C ILE A 264 -22.00 31.08 -5.12
N THR A 265 -20.69 31.39 -5.09
CA THR A 265 -20.14 32.61 -4.43
C THR A 265 -20.18 33.84 -5.33
N GLY A 266 -20.08 35.02 -4.71
CA GLY A 266 -20.02 36.29 -5.36
C GLY A 266 -21.33 37.09 -5.26
N THR A 267 -21.40 38.22 -5.97
CA THR A 267 -22.57 39.07 -5.99
C THR A 267 -23.61 38.61 -7.01
N SER A 268 -24.86 38.53 -6.60
CA SER A 268 -25.98 38.28 -7.50
C SER A 268 -26.42 39.55 -8.21
N SER A 269 -26.66 39.47 -9.52
CA SER A 269 -27.29 40.55 -10.28
C SER A 269 -28.81 40.64 -10.09
N VAL A 270 -29.41 39.58 -9.47
CA VAL A 270 -30.84 39.49 -9.25
C VAL A 270 -31.26 40.43 -8.11
N THR A 271 -32.29 41.22 -8.37
CA THR A 271 -32.86 42.17 -7.41
C THR A 271 -33.96 41.52 -6.56
N VAL A 272 -34.26 42.13 -5.42
CA VAL A 272 -35.42 41.76 -4.58
C VAL A 272 -36.71 41.79 -5.39
N SER A 273 -36.90 42.80 -6.23
CA SER A 273 -38.10 42.91 -7.07
C SER A 273 -38.25 41.76 -8.06
N GLN A 274 -37.14 41.27 -8.65
CA GLN A 274 -37.17 40.08 -9.51
C GLN A 274 -37.53 38.81 -8.74
N MET A 275 -36.98 38.64 -7.54
CA MET A 275 -37.34 37.49 -6.69
C MET A 275 -38.82 37.50 -6.30
N VAL A 276 -39.35 38.66 -5.94
CA VAL A 276 -40.78 38.87 -5.64
C VAL A 276 -41.64 38.54 -6.86
N LYS A 277 -41.26 39.08 -8.05
CA LYS A 277 -41.97 38.81 -9.31
C LYS A 277 -41.95 37.34 -9.66
N TYR A 278 -40.80 36.68 -9.48
CA TYR A 278 -40.63 35.24 -9.71
C TYR A 278 -41.58 34.43 -8.82
N TYR A 279 -41.58 34.70 -7.50
CA TYR A 279 -42.48 34.02 -6.57
C TYR A 279 -43.96 34.17 -7.00
N ASN A 280 -44.39 35.40 -7.27
CA ASN A 280 -45.77 35.67 -7.68
C ASN A 280 -46.15 35.05 -9.00
N THR A 281 -45.17 34.81 -9.90
CA THR A 281 -45.42 34.19 -11.21
C THR A 281 -45.51 32.67 -11.12
N TYR A 282 -44.66 32.01 -10.33
CA TYR A 282 -44.49 30.58 -10.35
C TYR A 282 -45.02 29.85 -9.08
N SER A 283 -45.34 30.56 -8.00
CA SER A 283 -45.94 29.94 -6.82
C SER A 283 -47.41 29.62 -7.10
N SER A 284 -47.83 28.43 -6.69
CA SER A 284 -49.24 28.00 -6.77
C SER A 284 -50.07 28.42 -5.56
N ILE A 285 -49.45 29.05 -4.58
CA ILE A 285 -50.12 29.54 -3.36
C ILE A 285 -49.78 31.03 -3.10
N ALA A 286 -50.67 31.73 -2.41
CA ALA A 286 -50.36 33.04 -1.85
C ALA A 286 -49.22 32.91 -0.82
N TYR A 287 -48.46 34.02 -0.64
CA TYR A 287 -47.41 34.03 0.38
C TYR A 287 -47.99 33.68 1.77
N PRO A 288 -47.39 32.72 2.50
CA PRO A 288 -47.94 32.24 3.77
C PRO A 288 -47.65 33.19 4.94
N SER A 289 -48.15 34.40 4.84
CA SER A 289 -47.88 35.51 5.78
C SER A 289 -48.25 35.16 7.22
N ALA A 290 -49.36 34.47 7.45
CA ALA A 290 -49.80 34.07 8.80
C ALA A 290 -48.77 33.23 9.58
N ALA A 291 -47.98 32.42 8.87
CA ALA A 291 -46.91 31.61 9.46
C ALA A 291 -45.58 32.35 9.57
N LEU A 292 -45.16 33.02 8.49
CA LEU A 292 -43.83 33.61 8.38
C LEU A 292 -43.69 35.00 9.06
N THR A 293 -44.79 35.72 9.30
CA THR A 293 -44.79 36.93 10.16
C THR A 293 -44.26 36.63 11.57
N LYS A 294 -44.55 35.43 12.13
CA LYS A 294 -44.03 35.00 13.41
C LYS A 294 -42.54 34.91 13.44
N GLY A 295 -41.91 34.66 12.29
CA GLY A 295 -40.45 34.60 12.09
C GLY A 295 -39.84 35.90 11.54
N GLY A 296 -40.60 36.98 11.45
CA GLY A 296 -40.08 38.29 11.02
C GLY A 296 -40.12 38.56 9.51
N ALA A 297 -40.90 37.77 8.72
CA ALA A 297 -41.10 38.01 7.29
C ALA A 297 -42.61 38.06 6.97
N ALA A 298 -43.18 39.25 7.10
CA ALA A 298 -44.63 39.45 6.97
C ALA A 298 -45.15 39.31 5.52
N ASP A 299 -44.28 39.57 4.57
CA ASP A 299 -44.57 39.54 3.13
C ASP A 299 -43.37 38.96 2.34
N ILE A 300 -43.61 38.62 1.08
CA ILE A 300 -42.59 38.05 0.18
C ILE A 300 -41.43 39.03 -0.07
N GLU A 301 -41.66 40.33 -0.05
CA GLU A 301 -40.60 41.33 -0.23
C GLU A 301 -39.62 41.30 0.94
N THR A 302 -40.15 41.27 2.17
CA THR A 302 -39.34 41.12 3.40
C THR A 302 -38.56 39.80 3.40
N PHE A 303 -39.17 38.73 2.97
CA PHE A 303 -38.49 37.43 2.84
C PHE A 303 -37.31 37.49 1.85
N CYS A 304 -37.52 38.08 0.67
CA CYS A 304 -36.49 38.27 -0.34
C CYS A 304 -35.35 39.23 0.12
N LYS A 305 -35.69 40.28 0.88
CA LYS A 305 -34.69 41.18 1.51
C LYS A 305 -33.80 40.40 2.47
N ILE A 306 -34.38 39.56 3.34
CA ILE A 306 -33.62 38.73 4.28
C ILE A 306 -32.66 37.80 3.51
N ILE A 307 -33.12 37.13 2.45
CA ILE A 307 -32.27 36.27 1.63
C ILE A 307 -31.08 37.07 1.07
N LYS A 308 -31.35 38.25 0.51
CA LYS A 308 -30.29 39.06 -0.09
C LYS A 308 -29.26 39.52 0.95
N GLU A 309 -29.70 39.98 2.09
CA GLU A 309 -28.85 40.47 3.18
C GLU A 309 -27.96 39.34 3.74
N GLU A 310 -28.51 38.15 4.01
CA GLU A 310 -27.75 37.03 4.55
C GLU A 310 -26.78 36.45 3.50
N ALA A 311 -27.19 36.39 2.23
CA ALA A 311 -26.33 35.95 1.13
C ALA A 311 -25.15 36.91 0.90
N ASP A 312 -25.43 38.22 0.79
CA ASP A 312 -24.40 39.24 0.60
C ASP A 312 -23.39 39.25 1.76
N ALA A 313 -23.87 39.10 3.01
CA ALA A 313 -23.02 39.09 4.21
C ALA A 313 -21.96 37.95 4.15
N GLU A 314 -22.27 36.84 3.55
CA GLU A 314 -21.37 35.68 3.44
C GLU A 314 -20.71 35.54 2.06
N ASN A 315 -20.86 36.56 1.17
CA ASN A 315 -20.37 36.55 -0.21
C ASN A 315 -20.95 35.38 -1.03
N MET A 316 -22.23 35.14 -0.86
CA MET A 316 -22.98 34.09 -1.58
C MET A 316 -23.98 34.75 -2.55
N LYS A 317 -24.28 34.08 -3.67
CA LYS A 317 -25.26 34.62 -4.62
C LYS A 317 -26.70 34.44 -4.14
N ALA A 318 -27.42 35.54 -3.97
CA ALA A 318 -28.80 35.53 -3.48
C ALA A 318 -29.78 34.77 -4.38
N ASP A 319 -29.56 34.77 -5.70
CA ASP A 319 -30.35 33.97 -6.64
C ASP A 319 -30.24 32.46 -6.38
N VAL A 320 -29.06 31.96 -6.03
CA VAL A 320 -28.86 30.55 -5.67
C VAL A 320 -29.64 30.21 -4.40
N VAL A 321 -29.47 31.04 -3.35
CA VAL A 321 -30.16 30.86 -2.06
C VAL A 321 -31.68 30.88 -2.24
N PHE A 322 -32.18 31.86 -2.99
CA PHE A 322 -33.59 32.03 -3.22
C PHE A 322 -34.21 30.86 -3.98
N ILE A 323 -33.62 30.49 -5.12
CA ILE A 323 -34.14 29.42 -5.95
C ILE A 323 -34.08 28.07 -5.21
N GLN A 324 -33.01 27.81 -4.46
CA GLN A 324 -32.92 26.62 -3.65
C GLN A 324 -34.01 26.58 -2.59
N ALA A 325 -34.24 27.68 -1.87
CA ALA A 325 -35.33 27.76 -0.89
C ALA A 325 -36.71 27.49 -1.54
N MET A 326 -36.96 28.04 -2.76
CA MET A 326 -38.18 27.77 -3.51
C MET A 326 -38.32 26.28 -3.89
N LEU A 327 -37.24 25.69 -4.37
CA LEU A 327 -37.24 24.27 -4.78
C LEU A 327 -37.48 23.33 -3.58
N GLU A 328 -36.71 23.51 -2.51
CA GLU A 328 -36.75 22.64 -1.32
C GLU A 328 -38.10 22.72 -0.56
N THR A 329 -38.75 23.87 -0.60
CA THR A 329 -40.04 24.08 0.09
C THR A 329 -41.28 23.97 -0.79
N GLY A 330 -41.09 23.70 -2.09
CA GLY A 330 -42.18 23.75 -3.07
C GLY A 330 -42.84 25.15 -3.09
N TYR A 331 -42.04 26.20 -3.25
CA TYR A 331 -42.47 27.61 -3.21
C TYR A 331 -43.17 27.99 -1.91
N LEU A 332 -42.54 27.68 -0.77
CA LEU A 332 -43.02 27.98 0.60
C LEU A 332 -44.33 27.22 0.97
N LYS A 333 -44.71 26.22 0.21
CA LYS A 333 -45.89 25.38 0.49
C LYS A 333 -45.64 24.39 1.64
N PHE A 334 -44.44 23.89 1.76
CA PHE A 334 -44.03 22.91 2.77
C PHE A 334 -45.00 21.70 2.78
N GLY A 335 -44.74 20.70 2.02
CA GLY A 335 -45.61 19.50 1.95
C GLY A 335 -44.97 18.22 2.52
N GLY A 336 -43.66 18.29 2.85
CA GLY A 336 -42.88 17.15 3.29
C GLY A 336 -42.70 17.06 4.82
N ASP A 337 -41.58 16.46 5.22
CA ASP A 337 -41.23 16.22 6.63
C ASP A 337 -40.96 17.53 7.39
N VAL A 338 -40.45 18.57 6.71
CA VAL A 338 -40.19 19.90 7.27
C VAL A 338 -41.47 20.71 7.29
N LYS A 339 -41.81 21.31 8.45
CA LYS A 339 -42.97 22.20 8.62
C LYS A 339 -42.56 23.67 8.53
N ILE A 340 -43.47 24.51 8.04
CA ILE A 340 -43.20 25.95 7.87
C ILE A 340 -42.84 26.64 9.21
N SER A 341 -43.36 26.16 10.32
CA SER A 341 -43.05 26.68 11.65
C SER A 341 -41.63 26.42 12.13
N GLN A 342 -40.87 25.60 11.40
CA GLN A 342 -39.44 25.34 11.68
C GLN A 342 -38.53 26.37 11.06
N PHE A 343 -39.01 27.23 10.16
CA PHE A 343 -38.21 28.20 9.40
C PHE A 343 -36.97 27.58 8.69
N ASN A 344 -37.10 26.31 8.27
CA ASN A 344 -36.05 25.55 7.61
C ASN A 344 -36.35 25.51 6.10
N PHE A 345 -35.70 26.40 5.33
CA PHE A 345 -36.00 26.61 3.92
C PHE A 345 -35.19 25.74 2.97
N ALA A 346 -34.31 24.92 3.51
CA ALA A 346 -33.38 24.11 2.75
C ALA A 346 -33.36 22.62 3.18
N GLY A 347 -34.34 22.20 3.97
CA GLY A 347 -34.43 20.81 4.41
C GLY A 347 -33.29 20.34 5.31
N LEU A 348 -32.55 21.26 5.95
CA LEU A 348 -31.39 20.92 6.77
C LEU A 348 -31.73 19.91 7.86
N GLY A 349 -31.05 18.77 7.87
CA GLY A 349 -31.25 17.71 8.83
C GLY A 349 -32.47 16.82 8.58
N ALA A 350 -33.28 17.08 7.55
CA ALA A 350 -34.33 16.15 7.11
C ALA A 350 -33.70 14.99 6.31
N THR A 351 -33.96 13.76 6.71
CA THR A 351 -33.41 12.55 6.05
C THR A 351 -34.49 11.69 5.42
N GLY A 352 -35.72 12.22 5.31
CA GLY A 352 -36.88 11.47 4.84
C GLY A 352 -37.51 10.62 5.95
N ASN A 353 -38.52 9.83 5.60
CA ASN A 353 -39.22 8.88 6.50
C ASN A 353 -39.77 9.50 7.80
N GLY A 354 -40.24 10.77 7.72
CA GLY A 354 -40.88 11.47 8.86
C GLY A 354 -39.87 12.23 9.75
N VAL A 355 -38.58 12.29 9.39
CA VAL A 355 -37.58 13.08 10.13
C VAL A 355 -37.71 14.55 9.73
N ALA A 356 -38.22 15.36 10.65
CA ALA A 356 -38.61 16.75 10.41
C ALA A 356 -37.43 17.74 10.18
N GLY A 357 -36.20 17.30 10.36
CA GLY A 357 -35.01 18.16 10.23
C GLY A 357 -34.88 19.21 11.35
N ASN A 358 -34.01 20.19 11.13
CA ASN A 358 -33.71 21.23 12.12
C ASN A 358 -34.80 22.31 12.18
N SER A 359 -34.92 22.95 13.35
CA SER A 359 -35.79 24.11 13.56
C SER A 359 -34.96 25.32 13.93
N PHE A 360 -35.35 26.49 13.41
CA PHE A 360 -34.68 27.77 13.65
C PHE A 360 -35.65 28.73 14.35
N LYS A 361 -35.12 29.73 15.07
CA LYS A 361 -35.94 30.63 15.92
C LYS A 361 -36.77 31.60 15.10
N ASP A 362 -36.29 31.97 13.88
CA ASP A 362 -36.92 32.93 13.00
C ASP A 362 -36.49 32.71 11.54
N VAL A 363 -37.13 33.39 10.58
CA VAL A 363 -36.85 33.30 9.16
C VAL A 363 -35.39 33.64 8.84
N ARG A 364 -34.86 34.73 9.43
CA ARG A 364 -33.48 35.16 9.21
C ARG A 364 -32.46 34.09 9.62
N THR A 365 -32.66 33.49 10.78
CA THR A 365 -31.79 32.42 11.28
C THR A 365 -31.83 31.19 10.37
N GLY A 366 -33.01 30.83 9.86
CA GLY A 366 -33.15 29.68 8.94
C GLY A 366 -32.48 29.94 7.58
N ILE A 367 -32.63 31.14 7.02
CA ILE A 367 -31.93 31.56 5.79
C ILE A 367 -30.43 31.62 6.03
N ARG A 368 -29.96 32.17 7.16
CA ARG A 368 -28.55 32.18 7.53
C ARG A 368 -27.96 30.77 7.58
N ALA A 369 -28.67 29.84 8.17
CA ALA A 369 -28.22 28.44 8.21
C ALA A 369 -28.06 27.85 6.80
N GLN A 370 -29.01 28.08 5.89
CA GLN A 370 -28.94 27.66 4.51
C GLN A 370 -27.72 28.31 3.79
N VAL A 371 -27.52 29.63 3.94
CA VAL A 371 -26.39 30.35 3.36
C VAL A 371 -25.06 29.77 3.85
N GLN A 372 -24.92 29.52 5.15
CA GLN A 372 -23.72 28.97 5.76
C GLN A 372 -23.46 27.55 5.26
N HIS A 373 -24.48 26.74 5.10
CA HIS A 373 -24.36 25.38 4.57
C HIS A 373 -23.90 25.40 3.09
N LEU A 374 -24.47 26.27 2.26
CA LEU A 374 -24.03 26.49 0.89
C LEU A 374 -22.58 27.00 0.85
N LYS A 375 -22.20 27.93 1.74
CA LYS A 375 -20.81 28.39 1.87
C LYS A 375 -19.83 27.28 2.23
N ALA A 376 -20.26 26.33 3.06
CA ALA A 376 -19.44 25.16 3.37
C ALA A 376 -19.14 24.34 2.12
N TYR A 377 -20.10 24.12 1.24
CA TYR A 377 -19.87 23.47 -0.05
C TYR A 377 -19.03 24.33 -0.98
N ALA A 378 -19.26 25.65 -1.02
CA ALA A 378 -18.66 26.55 -2.00
C ALA A 378 -17.16 26.79 -1.78
N ASN A 379 -16.72 26.99 -0.53
CA ASN A 379 -15.33 27.35 -0.25
C ASN A 379 -14.86 26.99 1.18
N LYS A 380 -13.59 27.32 1.47
CA LYS A 380 -12.95 27.09 2.78
C LYS A 380 -12.85 28.36 3.64
N GLU A 381 -13.42 29.51 3.18
CA GLU A 381 -13.35 30.77 3.89
C GLU A 381 -14.13 30.72 5.22
N ALA A 382 -13.66 31.45 6.21
CA ALA A 382 -14.37 31.58 7.47
C ALA A 382 -15.75 32.24 7.29
N LEU A 383 -16.70 31.90 8.14
CA LEU A 383 -17.98 32.58 8.21
C LEU A 383 -17.79 34.02 8.72
N LYS A 384 -18.59 34.97 8.20
CA LYS A 384 -18.65 36.36 8.66
C LYS A 384 -19.56 36.48 9.87
N ASN A 385 -20.66 35.76 9.86
CA ASN A 385 -21.64 35.74 10.94
C ASN A 385 -21.46 34.54 11.85
N THR A 386 -21.93 34.62 13.10
CA THR A 386 -21.98 33.46 14.01
C THR A 386 -22.63 32.28 13.34
N CYS A 387 -22.01 31.10 13.44
CA CYS A 387 -22.53 29.89 12.86
C CYS A 387 -23.84 29.47 13.54
N VAL A 388 -24.89 29.33 12.73
CA VAL A 388 -26.22 28.82 13.15
C VAL A 388 -26.59 27.54 12.42
N ASP A 389 -25.80 27.14 11.44
CA ASP A 389 -25.95 25.84 10.76
C ASP A 389 -25.28 24.73 11.60
N VAL A 390 -26.09 23.91 12.25
CA VAL A 390 -25.64 22.79 13.08
C VAL A 390 -24.97 21.67 12.27
N ARG A 391 -25.09 21.71 10.94
CA ARG A 391 -24.51 20.72 10.04
C ARG A 391 -23.28 21.23 9.28
N PHE A 392 -22.87 22.46 9.54
CA PHE A 392 -21.75 23.10 8.86
C PHE A 392 -20.45 22.26 8.85
N SER A 393 -20.16 21.62 9.97
CA SER A 393 -18.95 20.78 10.12
C SER A 393 -19.03 19.42 9.43
N TYR A 394 -20.21 18.99 9.00
CA TYR A 394 -20.38 17.71 8.28
C TYR A 394 -20.10 17.82 6.79
N VAL A 395 -19.99 19.05 6.26
CA VAL A 395 -19.72 19.28 4.84
C VAL A 395 -18.21 19.25 4.59
N THR A 396 -17.78 18.50 3.57
CA THR A 396 -16.41 18.62 3.04
C THR A 396 -16.24 20.00 2.41
N ARG A 397 -15.51 20.89 3.10
CA ARG A 397 -15.38 22.32 2.72
C ARG A 397 -14.79 22.50 1.32
N GLY A 398 -15.50 23.28 0.48
CA GLY A 398 -15.10 23.60 -0.87
C GLY A 398 -15.30 22.45 -1.88
N SER A 399 -16.10 21.45 -1.56
CA SER A 399 -16.35 20.29 -2.44
C SER A 399 -17.25 20.61 -3.63
N ALA A 400 -18.11 21.64 -3.57
CA ALA A 400 -19.04 22.01 -4.63
C ALA A 400 -19.11 23.53 -4.79
N PRO A 401 -18.12 24.17 -5.45
CA PRO A 401 -18.09 25.62 -5.64
C PRO A 401 -19.09 26.13 -6.71
N TYR A 402 -19.69 25.24 -7.48
CA TYR A 402 -20.61 25.54 -8.57
C TYR A 402 -21.98 24.93 -8.31
N VAL A 403 -23.03 25.60 -8.82
CA VAL A 403 -24.43 25.14 -8.69
C VAL A 403 -24.61 23.73 -9.25
N GLU A 404 -24.03 23.44 -10.40
CA GLU A 404 -24.10 22.15 -11.06
C GLU A 404 -23.50 21.01 -10.20
N TRP A 405 -22.54 21.33 -9.32
CA TRP A 405 -21.87 20.37 -8.43
C TRP A 405 -22.61 20.15 -7.10
N LEU A 406 -23.74 20.84 -6.87
CA LEU A 406 -24.61 20.54 -5.75
C LEU A 406 -25.32 19.18 -5.89
N GLY A 407 -25.41 18.62 -7.09
CA GLY A 407 -25.80 17.24 -7.33
C GLY A 407 -24.62 16.30 -7.05
N ILE A 408 -24.80 15.31 -6.16
CA ILE A 408 -23.75 14.34 -5.81
C ILE A 408 -23.28 13.54 -7.03
N GLN A 409 -24.19 13.22 -7.95
CA GLN A 409 -23.88 12.42 -9.13
C GLN A 409 -23.08 13.22 -10.17
N GLU A 410 -23.24 14.52 -10.23
CA GLU A 410 -22.62 15.43 -11.19
C GLU A 410 -21.33 16.07 -10.65
N ASN A 411 -21.06 15.93 -9.36
CA ASN A 411 -19.89 16.53 -8.73
C ASN A 411 -18.63 15.67 -8.91
N PRO A 412 -17.62 16.12 -9.66
CA PRO A 412 -16.40 15.36 -9.92
C PRO A 412 -15.54 15.13 -8.65
N ASN A 413 -15.75 15.93 -7.60
CA ASN A 413 -15.00 15.80 -6.35
C ASN A 413 -15.64 14.83 -5.35
N GLY A 414 -16.81 14.26 -5.72
CA GLY A 414 -17.64 13.46 -4.81
C GLY A 414 -18.23 14.28 -3.66
N GLY A 415 -19.48 14.10 -3.36
CA GLY A 415 -20.22 14.90 -2.40
C GLY A 415 -21.08 15.97 -3.08
N GLY A 416 -21.95 16.60 -2.33
CA GLY A 416 -22.92 17.59 -2.83
C GLY A 416 -24.12 17.70 -1.91
N TRP A 417 -25.07 18.53 -2.28
CA TRP A 417 -26.28 18.80 -1.50
C TRP A 417 -27.31 17.66 -1.61
N ALA A 418 -27.58 17.20 -2.84
CA ALA A 418 -28.64 16.24 -3.10
C ALA A 418 -28.17 15.05 -3.93
N ALA A 419 -28.72 13.87 -3.61
CA ALA A 419 -28.45 12.62 -4.31
C ALA A 419 -29.26 12.43 -5.60
N SER A 420 -30.29 13.27 -5.83
CA SER A 420 -31.13 13.21 -7.04
C SER A 420 -30.32 13.58 -8.28
N LYS A 421 -30.54 12.84 -9.36
CA LYS A 421 -29.88 13.07 -10.65
C LYS A 421 -30.25 14.48 -11.18
N ASN A 422 -29.28 15.18 -11.73
CA ASN A 422 -29.40 16.51 -12.32
C ASN A 422 -29.80 17.63 -11.38
N TYR A 423 -29.75 17.45 -10.06
CA TYR A 423 -30.16 18.46 -9.09
C TYR A 423 -29.58 19.84 -9.36
N GLY A 424 -28.27 19.94 -9.56
CA GLY A 424 -27.60 21.21 -9.83
C GLY A 424 -28.01 21.85 -11.16
N ASN A 425 -28.20 21.06 -12.20
CA ASN A 425 -28.66 21.55 -13.51
C ASN A 425 -30.13 22.03 -13.46
N ASP A 426 -30.97 21.33 -12.72
CA ASP A 426 -32.38 21.76 -12.50
C ASP A 426 -32.42 23.10 -11.76
N LEU A 427 -31.58 23.23 -10.72
CA LEU A 427 -31.43 24.48 -9.97
C LEU A 427 -30.96 25.63 -10.88
N LEU A 428 -29.94 25.39 -11.72
CA LEU A 428 -29.45 26.37 -12.70
C LEU A 428 -30.52 26.76 -13.71
N GLY A 429 -31.32 25.84 -14.18
CA GLY A 429 -32.45 26.09 -15.07
C GLY A 429 -33.48 27.08 -14.45
N LEU A 430 -33.75 26.93 -13.16
CA LEU A 430 -34.63 27.82 -12.41
C LEU A 430 -33.98 29.19 -12.15
N ILE A 431 -32.69 29.26 -11.86
CA ILE A 431 -31.91 30.49 -11.71
C ILE A 431 -31.97 31.29 -13.04
N ASN A 432 -31.81 30.65 -14.18
CA ASN A 432 -31.89 31.32 -15.46
C ASN A 432 -33.29 31.88 -15.75
N LYS A 433 -34.35 31.17 -15.33
CA LYS A 433 -35.74 31.73 -15.40
C LYS A 433 -35.91 32.94 -14.50
N LEU A 434 -35.32 32.93 -13.29
CA LEU A 434 -35.36 34.11 -12.38
C LEU A 434 -34.66 35.32 -12.99
N LYS A 435 -33.52 35.12 -13.65
CA LYS A 435 -32.75 36.19 -14.30
C LYS A 435 -33.45 36.78 -15.53
N ALA A 436 -34.30 36.00 -16.19
CA ALA A 436 -35.04 36.43 -17.37
C ALA A 436 -36.31 37.24 -17.06
N ILE A 437 -36.67 37.40 -15.77
CA ILE A 437 -37.83 38.20 -15.31
C ILE A 437 -37.43 39.64 -15.08
#